data_c88d017a3867294267bb01a010259127
#
_entry.id   c88d017a3867294267bb01a010259127
#
_cell.length_a   1.000
_cell.length_b   1.000
_cell.length_c   1.000
_cell.angle_alpha   90.00
_cell.angle_beta   90.00
_cell.angle_gamma   90.00
#
_symmetry.space_group_name_H-M   'P 1'
#
loop_
_entity.id
_entity.type
_entity.pdbx_description
1 polymer ?
#
loop_
_entity_poly.entity_id
_entity_poly.type
_entity_poly.pdbx_seq_one_letter_code
_entity_poly.pdbx_strand_id
1 'polypeptide(L)'
;MTKRARHCMDDELIDKALGLGRYAGVRRVITGCSVVVSAFLQAFTLIVFIRPADLLSSGFTGLAILLDRITSLLGISFPTFVGMITLNIPVAILCWRHISRRFVLFSMAQVFLAAFFLRVLPPDVLTGLVSFESKFLDVVFGGFLYGFSIALALTGGASTAGSDFISLMVSNRTGKTIWGQIFAGNCVMLLVFGAMFGWENAAWSIIFQFISTNAISMFYHRYERVTLQVTTRRPMEIMAAYQARYRHGVSCVEGFGGYRHQKMWLLNTVVSAYEQDDIIRLMRAVEPHAVINVLRTENFFGGFYRGNIDEPLPQELARDEGTVSGKK
;
A
#
# COMPACT_ATOMS: atom_id res chain seq x y z
N MET A 1 29.34 -5.95 -31.50
CA MET A 1 27.94 -5.46 -31.31
C MET A 1 27.98 -3.95 -31.06
N THR A 2 27.44 -3.17 -31.98
CA THR A 2 27.46 -1.70 -31.94
C THR A 2 26.62 -1.15 -30.77
N LYS A 3 27.02 -0.03 -30.16
CA LYS A 3 26.36 0.67 -29.07
C LYS A 3 24.84 0.87 -29.34
N ARG A 4 24.44 1.04 -30.59
CA ARG A 4 23.07 1.21 -31.07
C ARG A 4 22.22 -0.08 -30.96
N ALA A 5 22.83 -1.25 -31.20
CA ALA A 5 22.13 -2.54 -31.07
C ALA A 5 21.88 -2.94 -29.60
N ARG A 6 22.81 -2.58 -28.70
CA ARG A 6 22.58 -2.74 -27.24
C ARG A 6 21.44 -1.86 -26.76
N HIS A 7 21.38 -0.61 -27.19
CA HIS A 7 20.35 0.34 -26.77
C HIS A 7 18.93 -0.07 -27.24
N CYS A 8 18.80 -0.61 -28.45
CA CYS A 8 17.52 -1.10 -28.99
C CYS A 8 17.06 -2.38 -28.28
N MET A 9 18.00 -3.27 -27.92
CA MET A 9 17.71 -4.51 -27.18
C MET A 9 17.31 -4.21 -25.71
N ASP A 10 17.88 -3.15 -25.12
CA ASP A 10 17.54 -2.70 -23.78
C ASP A 10 16.13 -2.09 -23.73
N ASP A 11 15.73 -1.33 -24.75
CA ASP A 11 14.38 -0.73 -24.83
C ASP A 11 13.29 -1.80 -25.04
N GLU A 12 13.54 -2.83 -25.85
CA GLU A 12 12.60 -3.94 -26.09
C GLU A 12 12.43 -4.83 -24.84
N LEU A 13 13.52 -5.05 -24.10
CA LEU A 13 13.49 -5.73 -22.80
C LEU A 13 12.71 -4.93 -21.75
N ILE A 14 12.83 -3.59 -21.77
CA ILE A 14 12.07 -2.69 -20.90
C ILE A 14 10.58 -2.79 -21.18
N ASP A 15 10.18 -2.74 -22.44
CA ASP A 15 8.78 -2.80 -22.84
C ASP A 15 8.14 -4.14 -22.47
N LYS A 16 8.92 -5.22 -22.54
CA LYS A 16 8.47 -6.57 -22.18
C LYS A 16 8.35 -6.78 -20.66
N ALA A 17 9.17 -6.10 -19.86
CA ALA A 17 9.18 -6.21 -18.40
C ALA A 17 8.11 -5.34 -17.72
N LEU A 18 7.90 -4.11 -18.16
CA LEU A 18 7.03 -3.13 -17.50
C LEU A 18 5.56 -3.18 -17.95
N GLY A 19 5.27 -3.75 -19.12
CA GLY A 19 3.91 -3.84 -19.66
C GLY A 19 3.18 -2.49 -19.67
N LEU A 20 1.86 -2.51 -19.46
CA LEU A 20 1.02 -1.30 -19.44
C LEU A 20 1.31 -0.34 -18.26
N GLY A 21 1.93 -0.81 -17.18
CA GLY A 21 2.30 0.01 -16.01
C GLY A 21 3.37 1.08 -16.29
N ARG A 22 4.05 1.02 -17.44
CA ARG A 22 5.00 2.02 -17.93
C ARG A 22 4.36 3.40 -18.12
N TYR A 23 3.11 3.44 -18.55
CA TYR A 23 2.46 4.72 -18.87
C TYR A 23 1.92 5.40 -17.61
N ALA A 24 2.40 6.61 -17.33
CA ALA A 24 1.94 7.41 -16.19
C ALA A 24 0.41 7.66 -16.22
N GLY A 25 -0.17 7.76 -17.42
CA GLY A 25 -1.62 7.87 -17.61
C GLY A 25 -2.37 6.63 -17.13
N VAL A 26 -1.91 5.45 -17.51
CA VAL A 26 -2.52 4.17 -17.10
C VAL A 26 -2.44 3.99 -15.59
N ARG A 27 -1.29 4.29 -14.98
CA ARG A 27 -1.14 4.26 -13.51
C ARG A 27 -2.10 5.21 -12.80
N ARG A 28 -2.35 6.41 -13.35
CA ARG A 28 -3.32 7.36 -12.78
C ARG A 28 -4.75 6.85 -12.86
N VAL A 29 -5.12 6.23 -13.98
CA VAL A 29 -6.45 5.63 -14.15
C VAL A 29 -6.64 4.47 -13.18
N ILE A 30 -5.66 3.57 -13.05
CA ILE A 30 -5.71 2.45 -12.11
C ILE A 30 -5.85 2.98 -10.67
N THR A 31 -5.05 3.99 -10.27
CA THR A 31 -5.17 4.63 -8.95
C THR A 31 -6.57 5.23 -8.77
N GLY A 32 -7.09 5.94 -9.76
CA GLY A 32 -8.44 6.53 -9.70
C GLY A 32 -9.53 5.49 -9.52
N CYS A 33 -9.51 4.41 -10.31
CA CYS A 33 -10.46 3.30 -10.19
C CYS A 33 -10.36 2.63 -8.81
N SER A 34 -9.15 2.35 -8.35
CA SER A 34 -8.93 1.75 -7.02
C SER A 34 -9.47 2.63 -5.90
N VAL A 35 -9.28 3.95 -5.99
CA VAL A 35 -9.80 4.94 -5.03
C VAL A 35 -11.32 4.94 -5.00
N VAL A 36 -11.98 4.95 -6.17
CA VAL A 36 -13.46 4.95 -6.24
C VAL A 36 -14.03 3.66 -5.67
N VAL A 37 -13.50 2.49 -6.06
CA VAL A 37 -13.97 1.19 -5.58
C VAL A 37 -13.71 1.05 -4.07
N SER A 38 -12.53 1.44 -3.60
CA SER A 38 -12.20 1.45 -2.16
C SER A 38 -13.14 2.32 -1.36
N ALA A 39 -13.41 3.55 -1.81
CA ALA A 39 -14.30 4.48 -1.14
C ALA A 39 -15.74 3.94 -1.06
N PHE A 40 -16.23 3.34 -2.14
CA PHE A 40 -17.53 2.69 -2.17
C PHE A 40 -17.60 1.51 -1.19
N LEU A 41 -16.62 0.60 -1.23
CA LEU A 41 -16.57 -0.56 -0.33
C LEU A 41 -16.46 -0.13 1.14
N GLN A 42 -15.69 0.91 1.44
CA GLN A 42 -15.59 1.45 2.79
C GLN A 42 -16.93 2.00 3.29
N ALA A 43 -17.60 2.82 2.48
CA ALA A 43 -18.91 3.38 2.84
C ALA A 43 -19.98 2.28 2.97
N PHE A 44 -19.98 1.32 2.05
CA PHE A 44 -20.86 0.15 2.11
C PHE A 44 -20.67 -0.63 3.42
N THR A 45 -19.42 -0.93 3.77
CA THR A 45 -19.13 -1.66 5.01
C THR A 45 -19.54 -0.88 6.25
N LEU A 46 -19.36 0.44 6.27
CA LEU A 46 -19.80 1.30 7.37
C LEU A 46 -21.33 1.27 7.55
N ILE A 47 -22.08 1.26 6.45
CA ILE A 47 -23.55 1.28 6.47
C ILE A 47 -24.12 -0.09 6.84
N VAL A 48 -23.61 -1.15 6.21
CA VAL A 48 -24.22 -2.49 6.27
C VAL A 48 -23.79 -3.29 7.49
N PHE A 49 -22.53 -3.15 7.92
CA PHE A 49 -21.99 -4.00 8.98
C PHE A 49 -21.62 -3.22 10.25
N ILE A 50 -20.96 -2.06 10.12
CA ILE A 50 -20.43 -1.37 11.31
C ILE A 50 -21.53 -0.68 12.09
N ARG A 51 -22.42 0.03 11.41
CA ARG A 51 -23.53 0.74 12.08
C ARG A 51 -24.53 -0.18 12.75
N PRO A 52 -25.09 -1.21 12.06
CA PRO A 52 -26.07 -2.11 12.66
C PRO A 52 -25.52 -2.92 13.83
N ALA A 53 -24.27 -3.34 13.75
CA ALA A 53 -23.62 -4.13 14.78
C ALA A 53 -23.03 -3.29 15.94
N ASP A 54 -23.20 -1.99 15.92
CA ASP A 54 -22.64 -1.07 16.94
C ASP A 54 -21.12 -1.19 17.11
N LEU A 55 -20.41 -1.33 16.00
CA LEU A 55 -18.95 -1.47 16.00
C LEU A 55 -18.24 -0.13 15.91
N LEU A 56 -16.97 -0.14 16.30
CA LEU A 56 -16.03 0.96 16.10
C LEU A 56 -14.90 0.52 15.18
N SER A 57 -14.65 1.28 14.10
CA SER A 57 -13.50 1.03 13.24
C SER A 57 -12.22 1.61 13.87
N SER A 58 -11.06 1.41 13.22
CA SER A 58 -9.79 1.96 13.66
C SER A 58 -9.50 3.34 13.06
N GLY A 59 -8.50 4.03 13.62
CA GLY A 59 -7.97 5.27 13.09
C GLY A 59 -8.97 6.42 13.11
N PHE A 60 -8.84 7.36 12.18
CA PHE A 60 -9.66 8.58 12.15
C PHE A 60 -11.11 8.32 11.75
N THR A 61 -11.38 7.27 10.99
CA THR A 61 -12.77 6.86 10.72
C THR A 61 -13.44 6.38 12.01
N GLY A 62 -12.73 5.60 12.84
CA GLY A 62 -13.23 5.19 14.16
C GLY A 62 -13.44 6.39 15.09
N LEU A 63 -12.51 7.34 15.10
CA LEU A 63 -12.65 8.56 15.87
C LEU A 63 -13.86 9.39 15.39
N ALA A 64 -14.10 9.47 14.08
CA ALA A 64 -15.28 10.15 13.53
C ALA A 64 -16.59 9.48 13.96
N ILE A 65 -16.64 8.13 13.98
CA ILE A 65 -17.79 7.37 14.47
C ILE A 65 -17.99 7.61 15.96
N LEU A 66 -16.92 7.59 16.75
CA LEU A 66 -17.00 7.84 18.20
C LEU A 66 -17.50 9.24 18.50
N LEU A 67 -17.01 10.25 17.78
CA LEU A 67 -17.48 11.63 17.91
C LEU A 67 -18.97 11.79 17.52
N ASP A 68 -19.40 11.16 16.43
CA ASP A 68 -20.80 11.13 16.01
C ASP A 68 -21.69 10.58 17.13
N ARG A 69 -21.31 9.46 17.74
CA ARG A 69 -22.06 8.86 18.84
C ARG A 69 -22.08 9.71 20.11
N ILE A 70 -20.92 10.28 20.51
CA ILE A 70 -20.82 11.15 21.70
C ILE A 70 -21.66 12.40 21.51
N THR A 71 -21.56 13.05 20.35
CA THR A 71 -22.32 14.27 20.08
C THR A 71 -23.81 14.01 19.97
N SER A 72 -24.22 12.84 19.46
CA SER A 72 -25.62 12.41 19.45
C SER A 72 -26.20 12.26 20.85
N LEU A 73 -25.43 11.80 21.84
CA LEU A 73 -25.83 11.77 23.24
C LEU A 73 -26.06 13.17 23.83
N LEU A 74 -25.37 14.17 23.31
CA LEU A 74 -25.48 15.57 23.71
C LEU A 74 -26.58 16.33 22.93
N GLY A 75 -27.33 15.63 22.04
CA GLY A 75 -28.33 16.22 21.17
C GLY A 75 -27.76 17.07 20.01
N ILE A 76 -26.45 16.95 19.74
CA ILE A 76 -25.77 17.67 18.66
C ILE A 76 -25.56 16.68 17.51
N SER A 77 -25.99 17.03 16.30
CA SER A 77 -25.74 16.22 15.12
C SER A 77 -24.36 16.53 14.54
N PHE A 78 -23.40 15.61 14.70
CA PHE A 78 -22.10 15.66 14.06
C PHE A 78 -21.88 14.38 13.23
N PRO A 79 -22.44 14.30 12.02
CA PRO A 79 -22.45 13.06 11.24
C PRO A 79 -21.05 12.51 10.96
N THR A 80 -20.89 11.20 10.96
CA THR A 80 -19.63 10.50 10.71
C THR A 80 -18.91 10.99 9.46
N PHE A 81 -19.64 11.27 8.34
CA PHE A 81 -19.03 11.76 7.11
C PHE A 81 -18.36 13.15 7.25
N VAL A 82 -18.92 14.02 8.09
CA VAL A 82 -18.31 15.32 8.42
C VAL A 82 -17.05 15.11 9.24
N GLY A 83 -17.11 14.23 10.23
CA GLY A 83 -15.97 13.86 11.06
C GLY A 83 -14.81 13.30 10.23
N MET A 84 -15.08 12.41 9.28
CA MET A 84 -14.07 11.88 8.36
C MET A 84 -13.34 12.99 7.59
N ILE A 85 -14.06 13.98 7.07
CA ILE A 85 -13.46 15.08 6.32
C ILE A 85 -12.68 16.02 7.25
N THR A 86 -13.32 16.49 8.32
CA THR A 86 -12.74 17.50 9.22
C THR A 86 -11.48 17.02 9.94
N LEU A 87 -11.42 15.76 10.33
CA LEU A 87 -10.23 15.18 10.98
C LEU A 87 -9.08 14.93 10.01
N ASN A 88 -9.37 14.63 8.75
CA ASN A 88 -8.34 14.30 7.77
C ASN A 88 -7.70 15.54 7.12
N ILE A 89 -8.42 16.65 6.96
CA ILE A 89 -7.90 17.88 6.34
C ILE A 89 -6.66 18.44 7.06
N PRO A 90 -6.65 18.63 8.39
CA PRO A 90 -5.48 19.16 9.09
C PRO A 90 -4.24 18.26 8.92
N VAL A 91 -4.44 16.95 8.97
CA VAL A 91 -3.36 15.99 8.81
C VAL A 91 -2.83 15.96 7.38
N ALA A 92 -3.69 16.06 6.39
CA ALA A 92 -3.29 16.17 4.99
C ALA A 92 -2.45 17.43 4.75
N ILE A 93 -2.84 18.58 5.32
CA ILE A 93 -2.08 19.82 5.22
C ILE A 93 -0.71 19.69 5.88
N LEU A 94 -0.65 19.08 7.07
CA LEU A 94 0.62 18.82 7.79
C LEU A 94 1.54 17.90 7.00
N CYS A 95 0.98 16.88 6.39
CA CYS A 95 1.73 15.85 5.64
C CYS A 95 2.08 16.26 4.21
N TRP A 96 1.45 17.32 3.66
CA TRP A 96 1.60 17.76 2.27
C TRP A 96 3.05 17.96 1.81
N ARG A 97 3.91 18.44 2.70
CA ARG A 97 5.32 18.71 2.41
C ARG A 97 6.25 17.51 2.65
N HIS A 98 5.74 16.46 3.30
CA HIS A 98 6.55 15.34 3.79
C HIS A 98 6.23 14.01 3.09
N ILE A 99 5.13 14.00 2.34
CA ILE A 99 4.68 12.84 1.56
C ILE A 99 4.49 13.31 0.11
N SER A 100 4.52 12.37 -0.83
CA SER A 100 4.24 12.67 -2.24
C SER A 100 2.89 13.39 -2.40
N ARG A 101 2.88 14.54 -3.09
CA ARG A 101 1.68 15.34 -3.34
C ARG A 101 0.59 14.53 -4.02
N ARG A 102 0.99 13.66 -4.95
CA ARG A 102 0.08 12.75 -5.66
C ARG A 102 -0.62 11.81 -4.69
N PHE A 103 0.13 11.17 -3.80
CA PHE A 103 -0.41 10.26 -2.79
C PHE A 103 -1.42 10.98 -1.88
N VAL A 104 -1.08 12.18 -1.39
CA VAL A 104 -1.99 12.97 -0.54
C VAL A 104 -3.27 13.35 -1.29
N LEU A 105 -3.17 13.77 -2.57
CA LEU A 105 -4.35 14.14 -3.37
C LEU A 105 -5.29 12.96 -3.59
N PHE A 106 -4.79 11.80 -4.00
CA PHE A 106 -5.61 10.60 -4.22
C PHE A 106 -6.20 10.07 -2.91
N SER A 107 -5.46 10.16 -1.81
CA SER A 107 -5.96 9.75 -0.50
C SER A 107 -7.04 10.69 0.01
N MET A 108 -6.89 12.01 -0.17
CA MET A 108 -7.97 12.95 0.15
C MET A 108 -9.20 12.74 -0.75
N ALA A 109 -8.99 12.46 -2.04
CA ALA A 109 -10.09 12.09 -2.94
C ALA A 109 -10.83 10.83 -2.45
N GLN A 110 -10.10 9.82 -1.93
CA GLN A 110 -10.70 8.63 -1.33
C GLN A 110 -11.56 8.98 -0.12
N VAL A 111 -11.07 9.82 0.81
CA VAL A 111 -11.83 10.25 2.00
C VAL A 111 -13.09 11.02 1.60
N PHE A 112 -12.97 11.95 0.64
CA PHE A 112 -14.14 12.72 0.15
C PHE A 112 -15.17 11.83 -0.54
N LEU A 113 -14.73 10.87 -1.36
CA LEU A 113 -15.62 9.92 -2.02
C LEU A 113 -16.28 8.98 -1.02
N ALA A 114 -15.55 8.47 -0.03
CA ALA A 114 -16.13 7.63 1.03
C ALA A 114 -17.16 8.40 1.85
N ALA A 115 -16.87 9.64 2.22
CA ALA A 115 -17.82 10.51 2.90
C ALA A 115 -19.04 10.82 2.03
N PHE A 116 -18.86 11.07 0.74
CA PHE A 116 -19.94 11.25 -0.24
C PHE A 116 -20.82 10.01 -0.35
N PHE A 117 -20.23 8.84 -0.55
CA PHE A 117 -20.99 7.58 -0.60
C PHE A 117 -21.73 7.31 0.72
N LEU A 118 -21.10 7.57 1.86
CA LEU A 118 -21.72 7.41 3.18
C LEU A 118 -22.96 8.31 3.35
N ARG A 119 -22.99 9.47 2.67
CA ARG A 119 -24.11 10.42 2.72
C ARG A 119 -25.22 10.10 1.72
N VAL A 120 -24.84 9.61 0.51
CA VAL A 120 -25.77 9.44 -0.61
C VAL A 120 -26.39 8.05 -0.66
N LEU A 121 -25.66 7.01 -0.24
CA LEU A 121 -26.18 5.65 -0.27
C LEU A 121 -27.33 5.48 0.75
N PRO A 122 -28.49 4.96 0.31
CA PRO A 122 -29.64 4.75 1.20
C PRO A 122 -29.38 3.54 2.12
N PRO A 123 -29.34 3.75 3.45
CA PRO A 123 -29.04 2.65 4.38
C PRO A 123 -30.08 1.52 4.29
N ASP A 124 -31.36 1.85 4.19
CA ASP A 124 -32.46 0.87 4.20
C ASP A 124 -32.40 -0.10 3.01
N VAL A 125 -31.99 0.41 1.84
CA VAL A 125 -31.84 -0.43 0.63
C VAL A 125 -30.64 -1.38 0.76
N LEU A 126 -29.51 -0.87 1.27
CA LEU A 126 -28.29 -1.65 1.39
C LEU A 126 -28.38 -2.72 2.48
N THR A 127 -28.94 -2.38 3.62
CA THR A 127 -29.20 -3.36 4.71
C THR A 127 -30.27 -4.36 4.33
N GLY A 128 -31.23 -3.98 3.49
CA GLY A 128 -32.22 -4.91 2.92
C GLY A 128 -31.64 -5.92 1.92
N LEU A 129 -30.53 -5.58 1.25
CA LEU A 129 -29.85 -6.49 0.33
C LEU A 129 -28.94 -7.50 1.06
N VAL A 130 -28.25 -7.04 2.10
CA VAL A 130 -27.30 -7.85 2.87
C VAL A 130 -27.47 -7.48 4.34
N SER A 131 -28.11 -8.34 5.12
CA SER A 131 -28.17 -8.23 6.57
C SER A 131 -27.99 -9.61 7.19
N PHE A 132 -27.22 -9.67 8.25
CA PHE A 132 -27.06 -10.88 9.03
C PHE A 132 -27.79 -10.70 10.37
N GLU A 133 -28.50 -11.74 10.81
CA GLU A 133 -29.09 -11.77 12.16
C GLU A 133 -28.00 -11.91 13.24
N SER A 134 -26.82 -12.39 12.85
CA SER A 134 -25.71 -12.66 13.74
C SER A 134 -24.68 -11.55 13.71
N LYS A 135 -24.49 -10.85 14.82
CA LYS A 135 -23.42 -9.87 15.01
C LYS A 135 -22.01 -10.41 14.70
N PHE A 136 -21.79 -11.71 14.94
CA PHE A 136 -20.53 -12.38 14.58
C PHE A 136 -20.27 -12.33 13.07
N LEU A 137 -21.28 -12.56 12.23
CA LEU A 137 -21.14 -12.49 10.78
C LEU A 137 -20.87 -11.06 10.32
N ASP A 138 -21.53 -10.06 10.92
CA ASP A 138 -21.26 -8.65 10.64
C ASP A 138 -19.81 -8.27 10.96
N VAL A 139 -19.28 -8.77 12.07
CA VAL A 139 -17.90 -8.53 12.48
C VAL A 139 -16.91 -9.19 11.51
N VAL A 140 -17.16 -10.45 11.12
CA VAL A 140 -16.24 -11.20 10.24
C VAL A 140 -16.24 -10.65 8.82
N PHE A 141 -17.43 -10.57 8.21
CA PHE A 141 -17.54 -10.08 6.83
C PHE A 141 -17.25 -8.60 6.71
N GLY A 142 -17.76 -7.81 7.66
CA GLY A 142 -17.47 -6.38 7.73
C GLY A 142 -16.00 -6.09 7.95
N GLY A 143 -15.34 -6.80 8.87
CA GLY A 143 -13.90 -6.66 9.12
C GLY A 143 -13.06 -7.02 7.90
N PHE A 144 -13.37 -8.14 7.23
CA PHE A 144 -12.69 -8.55 6.01
C PHE A 144 -12.87 -7.52 4.87
N LEU A 145 -14.10 -7.12 4.60
CA LEU A 145 -14.42 -6.19 3.51
C LEU A 145 -13.85 -4.80 3.77
N TYR A 146 -13.87 -4.34 5.03
CA TYR A 146 -13.24 -3.08 5.44
C TYR A 146 -11.73 -3.11 5.23
N GLY A 147 -11.05 -4.18 5.69
CA GLY A 147 -9.62 -4.36 5.48
C GLY A 147 -9.26 -4.46 4.00
N PHE A 148 -10.04 -5.19 3.21
CA PHE A 148 -9.87 -5.27 1.76
C PHE A 148 -10.01 -3.91 1.07
N SER A 149 -10.99 -3.09 1.49
CA SER A 149 -11.17 -1.74 0.93
C SER A 149 -9.94 -0.85 1.17
N ILE A 150 -9.33 -0.93 2.37
CA ILE A 150 -8.10 -0.21 2.70
C ILE A 150 -6.92 -0.73 1.87
N ALA A 151 -6.76 -2.06 1.80
CA ALA A 151 -5.70 -2.68 1.01
C ALA A 151 -5.77 -2.30 -0.47
N LEU A 152 -6.98 -2.21 -1.03
CA LEU A 152 -7.21 -1.80 -2.42
C LEU A 152 -6.77 -0.35 -2.67
N ALA A 153 -7.07 0.58 -1.75
CA ALA A 153 -6.58 1.96 -1.84
C ALA A 153 -5.06 2.02 -1.81
N LEU A 154 -4.45 1.30 -0.85
CA LEU A 154 -3.00 1.27 -0.66
C LEU A 154 -2.28 0.66 -1.87
N THR A 155 -2.80 -0.44 -2.43
CA THR A 155 -2.25 -1.08 -3.64
C THR A 155 -2.37 -0.16 -4.86
N GLY A 156 -3.47 0.60 -4.96
CA GLY A 156 -3.67 1.61 -5.99
C GLY A 156 -2.78 2.85 -5.84
N GLY A 157 -2.03 3.00 -4.76
CA GLY A 157 -1.15 4.15 -4.50
C GLY A 157 -1.85 5.34 -3.84
N ALA A 158 -2.91 5.06 -3.09
CA ALA A 158 -3.60 5.99 -2.19
C ALA A 158 -3.76 5.35 -0.81
N SER A 159 -4.31 6.06 0.16
CA SER A 159 -4.64 5.56 1.50
C SER A 159 -6.04 6.05 1.90
N THR A 160 -6.61 5.42 2.92
CA THR A 160 -7.80 5.92 3.61
C THR A 160 -7.50 7.12 4.53
N ALA A 161 -6.30 7.68 4.41
CA ALA A 161 -5.78 8.83 5.16
C ALA A 161 -5.70 8.59 6.70
N GLY A 162 -5.82 9.64 7.51
CA GLY A 162 -5.82 9.52 8.96
C GLY A 162 -4.48 9.10 9.56
N SER A 163 -4.53 8.06 10.39
CA SER A 163 -3.35 7.49 11.05
C SER A 163 -2.24 7.05 10.09
N ASP A 164 -2.60 6.65 8.87
CA ASP A 164 -1.63 6.22 7.86
C ASP A 164 -0.76 7.39 7.39
N PHE A 165 -1.33 8.59 7.24
CA PHE A 165 -0.56 9.79 6.90
C PHE A 165 0.47 10.12 7.98
N ILE A 166 0.06 10.04 9.24
CA ILE A 166 0.94 10.29 10.37
C ILE A 166 2.06 9.25 10.39
N SER A 167 1.71 7.98 10.19
CA SER A 167 2.69 6.88 10.15
C SER A 167 3.72 7.08 9.04
N LEU A 168 3.27 7.39 7.82
CA LEU A 168 4.15 7.65 6.68
C LEU A 168 5.02 8.88 6.88
N MET A 169 4.46 9.98 7.40
CA MET A 169 5.22 11.21 7.67
C MET A 169 6.33 10.97 8.68
N VAL A 170 6.02 10.30 9.80
CA VAL A 170 7.02 10.01 10.83
C VAL A 170 8.06 9.02 10.31
N SER A 171 7.64 7.97 9.61
CA SER A 171 8.56 6.99 9.01
C SER A 171 9.51 7.64 8.00
N ASN A 172 9.02 8.58 7.17
CA ASN A 172 9.86 9.30 6.21
C ASN A 172 10.87 10.24 6.89
N ARG A 173 10.48 10.87 8.02
CA ARG A 173 11.36 11.79 8.75
C ARG A 173 12.38 11.10 9.64
N THR A 174 11.97 10.07 10.36
CA THR A 174 12.77 9.48 11.45
C THR A 174 13.35 8.12 11.08
N GLY A 175 12.90 7.52 9.97
CA GLY A 175 13.23 6.14 9.62
C GLY A 175 12.64 5.09 10.57
N LYS A 176 11.86 5.52 11.57
CA LYS A 176 11.23 4.64 12.58
C LYS A 176 9.73 4.49 12.27
N THR A 177 9.19 3.33 12.53
CA THR A 177 7.76 3.06 12.46
C THR A 177 7.08 3.44 13.78
N ILE A 178 5.86 3.99 13.71
CA ILE A 178 5.07 4.39 14.87
C ILE A 178 3.80 3.56 15.03
N TRP A 179 3.79 2.34 14.51
CA TRP A 179 2.60 1.46 14.59
C TRP A 179 2.19 1.16 16.03
N GLY A 180 3.17 1.04 16.96
CA GLY A 180 2.87 0.85 18.38
C GLY A 180 2.12 2.02 18.99
N GLN A 181 2.47 3.26 18.65
CA GLN A 181 1.80 4.47 19.15
C GLN A 181 0.38 4.60 18.56
N ILE A 182 0.21 4.26 17.28
CA ILE A 182 -1.11 4.23 16.64
C ILE A 182 -1.99 3.17 17.27
N PHE A 183 -1.45 2.00 17.55
CA PHE A 183 -2.15 0.93 18.25
C PHE A 183 -2.57 1.38 19.68
N ALA A 184 -1.68 2.02 20.42
CA ALA A 184 -1.99 2.57 21.73
C ALA A 184 -3.13 3.60 21.67
N GLY A 185 -3.11 4.49 20.68
CA GLY A 185 -4.21 5.43 20.43
C GLY A 185 -5.54 4.76 20.14
N ASN A 186 -5.54 3.70 19.33
CA ASN A 186 -6.73 2.89 19.07
C ASN A 186 -7.23 2.18 20.34
N CYS A 187 -6.33 1.68 21.20
CA CYS A 187 -6.70 1.07 22.48
C CYS A 187 -7.41 2.10 23.39
N VAL A 188 -6.87 3.31 23.51
CA VAL A 188 -7.53 4.38 24.30
C VAL A 188 -8.92 4.69 23.74
N MET A 189 -9.07 4.80 22.42
CA MET A 189 -10.35 5.03 21.78
C MET A 189 -11.35 3.91 22.08
N LEU A 190 -10.93 2.65 22.06
CA LEU A 190 -11.74 1.49 22.39
C LEU A 190 -12.12 1.43 23.88
N LEU A 191 -11.23 1.85 24.79
CA LEU A 191 -11.55 1.95 26.22
C LEU A 191 -12.63 3.00 26.48
N VAL A 192 -12.51 4.17 25.86
CA VAL A 192 -13.54 5.22 25.95
C VAL A 192 -14.86 4.71 25.39
N PHE A 193 -14.82 4.05 24.22
CA PHE A 193 -16.01 3.47 23.61
C PHE A 193 -16.66 2.41 24.51
N GLY A 194 -15.87 1.51 25.08
CA GLY A 194 -16.36 0.46 25.99
C GLY A 194 -17.00 1.02 27.25
N ALA A 195 -16.40 2.06 27.84
CA ALA A 195 -16.94 2.71 29.04
C ALA A 195 -18.27 3.46 28.78
N MET A 196 -18.45 4.02 27.57
CA MET A 196 -19.66 4.80 27.21
C MET A 196 -20.76 3.98 26.56
N PHE A 197 -20.41 2.99 25.73
CA PHE A 197 -21.37 2.28 24.86
C PHE A 197 -21.42 0.76 25.14
N GLY A 198 -20.70 0.30 26.15
CA GLY A 198 -20.70 -1.10 26.60
C GLY A 198 -19.48 -1.90 26.16
N TRP A 199 -18.97 -2.68 27.08
CA TRP A 199 -17.76 -3.48 26.90
C TRP A 199 -17.91 -4.60 25.86
N GLU A 200 -19.12 -5.10 25.65
CA GLU A 200 -19.40 -6.08 24.62
C GLU A 200 -19.16 -5.50 23.21
N ASN A 201 -19.65 -4.28 22.96
CA ASN A 201 -19.44 -3.59 21.69
C ASN A 201 -17.95 -3.27 21.45
N ALA A 202 -17.22 -2.93 22.51
CA ALA A 202 -15.77 -2.73 22.43
C ALA A 202 -15.05 -4.05 22.10
N ALA A 203 -15.41 -5.17 22.73
CA ALA A 203 -14.83 -6.49 22.45
C ALA A 203 -15.07 -6.91 20.99
N TRP A 204 -16.29 -6.77 20.48
CA TRP A 204 -16.60 -7.02 19.06
C TRP A 204 -15.82 -6.10 18.13
N SER A 205 -15.61 -4.84 18.51
CA SER A 205 -14.81 -3.89 17.74
C SER A 205 -13.34 -4.27 17.70
N ILE A 206 -12.80 -4.86 18.77
CA ILE A 206 -11.42 -5.41 18.79
C ILE A 206 -11.29 -6.56 17.77
N ILE A 207 -12.27 -7.49 17.77
CA ILE A 207 -12.28 -8.61 16.83
C ILE A 207 -12.38 -8.08 15.39
N PHE A 208 -13.26 -7.12 15.13
CA PHE A 208 -13.39 -6.45 13.84
C PHE A 208 -12.08 -5.84 13.38
N GLN A 209 -11.39 -5.07 14.26
CA GLN A 209 -10.09 -4.44 13.94
C GLN A 209 -8.99 -5.48 13.70
N PHE A 210 -9.00 -6.58 14.44
CA PHE A 210 -8.06 -7.69 14.23
C PHE A 210 -8.26 -8.31 12.84
N ILE A 211 -9.51 -8.63 12.46
CA ILE A 211 -9.82 -9.20 11.14
C ILE A 211 -9.47 -8.22 10.02
N SER A 212 -9.83 -6.95 10.16
CA SER A 212 -9.52 -5.94 9.14
C SER A 212 -8.02 -5.72 8.96
N THR A 213 -7.24 -5.71 10.04
CA THR A 213 -5.78 -5.58 9.99
C THR A 213 -5.14 -6.80 9.31
N ASN A 214 -5.62 -8.02 9.59
CA ASN A 214 -5.14 -9.21 8.90
C ASN A 214 -5.52 -9.20 7.42
N ALA A 215 -6.72 -8.74 7.07
CA ALA A 215 -7.12 -8.59 5.68
C ALA A 215 -6.23 -7.56 4.93
N ILE A 216 -5.91 -6.42 5.56
CA ILE A 216 -4.96 -5.47 5.00
C ILE A 216 -3.61 -6.16 4.73
N SER A 217 -3.07 -6.85 5.73
CA SER A 217 -1.78 -7.55 5.61
C SER A 217 -1.79 -8.64 4.55
N MET A 218 -2.93 -9.30 4.33
CA MET A 218 -3.08 -10.35 3.32
C MET A 218 -3.00 -9.80 1.88
N PHE A 219 -3.49 -8.59 1.63
CA PHE A 219 -3.56 -8.01 0.28
C PHE A 219 -2.54 -6.90 0.02
N TYR A 220 -1.90 -6.36 1.06
CA TYR A 220 -0.97 -5.25 0.95
C TYR A 220 0.41 -5.58 1.48
N HIS A 221 1.31 -5.99 0.58
CA HIS A 221 2.68 -6.44 0.88
C HIS A 221 3.75 -5.37 0.57
N ARG A 222 3.37 -4.12 0.33
CA ARG A 222 4.28 -3.09 -0.21
C ARG A 222 5.51 -2.79 0.65
N TYR A 223 5.40 -2.92 1.97
CA TYR A 223 6.51 -2.68 2.89
C TYR A 223 7.32 -3.93 3.22
N GLU A 224 6.89 -5.08 2.71
CA GLU A 224 7.64 -6.31 2.86
C GLU A 224 8.88 -6.26 1.97
N ARG A 225 9.96 -6.81 2.47
CA ARG A 225 11.19 -7.02 1.73
C ARG A 225 11.30 -8.47 1.36
N VAL A 226 11.81 -8.70 0.18
CA VAL A 226 12.09 -10.04 -0.30
C VAL A 226 13.54 -10.12 -0.73
N THR A 227 14.16 -11.25 -0.45
CA THR A 227 15.48 -11.58 -0.96
C THR A 227 15.30 -12.40 -2.23
N LEU A 228 15.80 -11.89 -3.34
CA LEU A 228 15.89 -12.65 -4.59
C LEU A 228 17.25 -13.34 -4.64
N GLN A 229 17.21 -14.68 -4.72
CA GLN A 229 18.38 -15.51 -4.99
C GLN A 229 18.29 -16.02 -6.42
N VAL A 230 19.22 -15.59 -7.25
CA VAL A 230 19.19 -15.85 -8.69
C VAL A 230 20.38 -16.73 -9.06
N THR A 231 20.13 -17.96 -9.43
CA THR A 231 21.16 -18.86 -9.96
C THR A 231 21.24 -18.67 -11.48
N THR A 232 22.39 -18.25 -11.97
CA THR A 232 22.59 -17.81 -13.37
C THR A 232 23.95 -18.24 -13.91
N ARG A 233 24.04 -18.34 -15.24
CA ARG A 233 25.32 -18.49 -15.97
C ARG A 233 25.79 -17.17 -16.57
N ARG A 234 24.94 -16.12 -16.55
CA ARG A 234 25.21 -14.78 -17.12
C ARG A 234 25.16 -13.70 -16.05
N PRO A 235 26.01 -13.77 -15.00
CA PRO A 235 25.87 -12.87 -13.85
C PRO A 235 26.10 -11.41 -14.24
N MET A 236 27.06 -11.12 -15.10
CA MET A 236 27.40 -9.75 -15.49
C MET A 236 26.29 -9.09 -16.32
N GLU A 237 25.61 -9.83 -17.19
CA GLU A 237 24.51 -9.32 -18.00
C GLU A 237 23.28 -9.01 -17.12
N ILE A 238 22.95 -9.91 -16.19
CA ILE A 238 21.82 -9.71 -15.24
C ILE A 238 22.12 -8.54 -14.31
N MET A 239 23.34 -8.47 -13.73
CA MET A 239 23.71 -7.36 -12.84
C MET A 239 23.69 -6.02 -13.57
N ALA A 240 24.21 -5.95 -14.82
CA ALA A 240 24.20 -4.73 -15.61
C ALA A 240 22.76 -4.26 -15.92
N ALA A 241 21.87 -5.19 -16.36
CA ALA A 241 20.46 -4.87 -16.61
C ALA A 241 19.72 -4.44 -15.34
N TYR A 242 20.04 -5.07 -14.22
CA TYR A 242 19.44 -4.76 -12.93
C TYR A 242 19.88 -3.38 -12.40
N GLN A 243 21.21 -3.11 -12.37
CA GLN A 243 21.77 -1.85 -11.87
C GLN A 243 21.42 -0.64 -12.74
N ALA A 244 21.14 -0.86 -14.03
CA ALA A 244 20.66 0.20 -14.91
C ALA A 244 19.29 0.77 -14.52
N ARG A 245 18.51 0.04 -13.69
CA ARG A 245 17.10 0.39 -13.36
C ARG A 245 16.80 0.48 -11.89
N TYR A 246 17.50 -0.33 -11.08
CA TYR A 246 17.22 -0.44 -9.65
C TYR A 246 18.45 0.01 -8.86
N ARG A 247 18.22 0.70 -7.76
CA ARG A 247 19.26 1.23 -6.87
C ARG A 247 19.58 0.33 -5.69
N HIS A 248 19.09 -0.92 -5.72
CA HIS A 248 19.38 -1.89 -4.67
C HIS A 248 20.72 -2.58 -4.93
N GLY A 249 21.44 -2.89 -3.86
CA GLY A 249 22.69 -3.64 -3.94
C GLY A 249 22.44 -5.07 -4.41
N VAL A 250 23.38 -5.61 -5.19
CA VAL A 250 23.41 -7.02 -5.59
C VAL A 250 24.78 -7.59 -5.28
N SER A 251 24.83 -8.76 -4.64
CA SER A 251 26.05 -9.53 -4.41
C SER A 251 26.06 -10.75 -5.32
N CYS A 252 27.26 -11.17 -5.74
CA CYS A 252 27.47 -12.30 -6.63
C CYS A 252 28.49 -13.25 -6.00
N VAL A 253 28.15 -14.52 -5.94
CA VAL A 253 29.03 -15.60 -5.44
C VAL A 253 29.18 -16.66 -6.53
N GLU A 254 30.41 -17.08 -6.82
CA GLU A 254 30.70 -18.16 -7.75
C GLU A 254 30.45 -19.51 -7.06
N GLY A 255 29.87 -20.46 -7.79
CA GLY A 255 29.58 -21.79 -7.30
C GLY A 255 29.58 -22.83 -8.42
N PHE A 256 29.28 -24.06 -8.08
CA PHE A 256 29.18 -25.18 -9.02
C PHE A 256 27.81 -25.86 -8.92
N GLY A 257 27.26 -26.20 -10.09
CA GLY A 257 26.04 -26.99 -10.16
C GLY A 257 26.29 -28.45 -9.78
N GLY A 258 25.53 -28.96 -8.82
CA GLY A 258 25.71 -30.34 -8.30
C GLY A 258 25.52 -31.42 -9.34
N TYR A 259 24.66 -31.24 -10.34
CA TYR A 259 24.38 -32.27 -11.35
C TYR A 259 25.35 -32.23 -12.54
N ARG A 260 25.62 -31.05 -13.12
CA ARG A 260 26.46 -30.89 -14.33
C ARG A 260 27.88 -30.47 -14.03
N HIS A 261 28.24 -30.23 -12.79
CA HIS A 261 29.54 -29.72 -12.33
C HIS A 261 30.03 -28.47 -13.10
N GLN A 262 29.11 -27.70 -13.66
CA GLN A 262 29.42 -26.49 -14.42
C GLN A 262 29.43 -25.28 -13.47
N LYS A 263 30.25 -24.30 -13.78
CA LYS A 263 30.29 -23.01 -13.10
C LYS A 263 28.91 -22.32 -13.21
N MET A 264 28.44 -21.82 -12.09
CA MET A 264 27.25 -20.99 -11.98
C MET A 264 27.49 -19.89 -10.94
N TRP A 265 26.63 -18.89 -10.94
CA TRP A 265 26.72 -17.81 -9.99
C TRP A 265 25.39 -17.65 -9.27
N LEU A 266 25.49 -17.37 -7.97
CA LEU A 266 24.36 -17.03 -7.13
C LEU A 266 24.36 -15.55 -6.87
N LEU A 267 23.38 -14.83 -7.41
CA LEU A 267 23.15 -13.42 -7.14
C LEU A 267 22.18 -13.31 -5.97
N ASN A 268 22.49 -12.45 -4.99
CA ASN A 268 21.61 -12.12 -3.89
C ASN A 268 21.32 -10.63 -3.91
N THR A 269 20.04 -10.27 -3.90
CA THR A 269 19.59 -8.88 -3.76
C THR A 269 18.34 -8.82 -2.87
N VAL A 270 18.26 -7.78 -2.06
CA VAL A 270 17.05 -7.51 -1.24
C VAL A 270 16.32 -6.36 -1.89
N VAL A 271 15.05 -6.59 -2.19
CA VAL A 271 14.20 -5.66 -2.93
C VAL A 271 12.86 -5.48 -2.21
N SER A 272 12.11 -4.47 -2.60
CA SER A 272 10.74 -4.30 -2.12
C SER A 272 9.80 -5.31 -2.79
N ALA A 273 8.85 -5.85 -2.06
CA ALA A 273 7.92 -6.85 -2.60
C ALA A 273 7.13 -6.34 -3.82
N TYR A 274 6.85 -5.04 -3.92
CA TYR A 274 6.15 -4.47 -5.07
C TYR A 274 7.00 -4.41 -6.35
N GLU A 275 8.36 -4.45 -6.25
CA GLU A 275 9.27 -4.45 -7.39
C GLU A 275 9.64 -5.87 -7.85
N GLN A 276 9.30 -6.86 -7.03
CA GLN A 276 9.70 -8.26 -7.22
C GLN A 276 9.37 -8.78 -8.61
N ASP A 277 8.12 -8.63 -9.05
CA ASP A 277 7.64 -9.21 -10.30
C ASP A 277 8.29 -8.56 -11.52
N ASP A 278 8.52 -7.26 -11.47
CA ASP A 278 9.18 -6.54 -12.55
C ASP A 278 10.67 -6.92 -12.64
N ILE A 279 11.32 -7.08 -11.49
CA ILE A 279 12.73 -7.54 -11.42
C ILE A 279 12.85 -8.98 -11.92
N ILE A 280 11.95 -9.87 -11.52
CA ILE A 280 11.94 -11.27 -11.99
C ILE A 280 11.75 -11.31 -13.52
N ARG A 281 10.81 -10.53 -14.07
CA ARG A 281 10.59 -10.45 -15.52
C ARG A 281 11.85 -9.95 -16.24
N LEU A 282 12.48 -8.90 -15.71
CA LEU A 282 13.72 -8.37 -16.26
C LEU A 282 14.84 -9.43 -16.30
N MET A 283 15.08 -10.10 -15.16
CA MET A 283 16.13 -11.10 -15.07
C MET A 283 15.88 -12.29 -15.99
N ARG A 284 14.62 -12.75 -16.08
CA ARG A 284 14.23 -13.83 -17.01
C ARG A 284 14.24 -13.41 -18.48
N ALA A 285 14.08 -12.13 -18.78
CA ALA A 285 14.23 -11.62 -20.15
C ALA A 285 15.70 -11.65 -20.61
N VAL A 286 16.66 -11.46 -19.68
CA VAL A 286 18.10 -11.59 -19.94
C VAL A 286 18.53 -13.06 -20.05
N GLU A 287 18.06 -13.90 -19.11
CA GLU A 287 18.34 -15.34 -19.10
C GLU A 287 17.05 -16.12 -18.76
N PRO A 288 16.36 -16.66 -19.79
CA PRO A 288 15.09 -17.41 -19.58
C PRO A 288 15.20 -18.64 -18.68
N HIS A 289 16.40 -19.22 -18.58
CA HIS A 289 16.69 -20.41 -17.77
C HIS A 289 17.25 -20.09 -16.38
N ALA A 290 17.34 -18.82 -15.99
CA ALA A 290 17.75 -18.46 -14.64
C ALA A 290 16.74 -18.99 -13.61
N VAL A 291 17.25 -19.60 -12.55
CA VAL A 291 16.43 -20.07 -11.43
C VAL A 291 16.38 -18.96 -10.39
N ILE A 292 15.19 -18.46 -10.13
CA ILE A 292 14.98 -17.35 -9.19
C ILE A 292 14.17 -17.89 -8.00
N ASN A 293 14.77 -17.81 -6.81
CA ASN A 293 14.14 -18.13 -5.55
C ASN A 293 13.80 -16.85 -4.81
N VAL A 294 12.56 -16.75 -4.34
CA VAL A 294 12.04 -15.59 -3.61
C VAL A 294 11.90 -15.98 -2.15
N LEU A 295 12.65 -15.31 -1.29
CA LEU A 295 12.64 -15.54 0.15
C LEU A 295 12.08 -14.32 0.86
N ARG A 296 11.18 -14.51 1.81
CA ARG A 296 10.70 -13.43 2.66
C ARG A 296 11.82 -12.98 3.59
N THR A 297 12.09 -11.67 3.63
CA THR A 297 13.11 -11.08 4.50
C THR A 297 12.43 -10.53 5.74
N GLU A 298 12.55 -11.20 6.87
CA GLU A 298 11.94 -10.75 8.12
C GLU A 298 12.64 -9.51 8.68
N ASN A 299 13.97 -9.53 8.72
CA ASN A 299 14.78 -8.45 9.25
C ASN A 299 15.91 -8.08 8.28
N PHE A 300 16.07 -6.79 8.05
CA PHE A 300 17.16 -6.24 7.23
C PHE A 300 17.81 -5.06 7.97
N PHE A 301 19.09 -5.19 8.25
CA PHE A 301 19.90 -4.17 8.89
C PHE A 301 20.91 -3.62 7.88
N GLY A 302 20.85 -2.33 7.61
CA GLY A 302 21.76 -1.66 6.67
C GLY A 302 21.07 -0.60 5.83
N GLY A 303 21.82 0.02 4.93
CA GLY A 303 21.30 1.00 3.99
C GLY A 303 20.39 0.33 2.96
N PHE A 304 19.13 0.76 2.87
CA PHE A 304 18.17 0.33 1.85
C PHE A 304 17.62 1.57 1.16
N TYR A 305 17.78 1.61 -0.17
CA TYR A 305 17.23 2.70 -0.94
C TYR A 305 15.70 2.60 -0.99
N ARG A 306 15.04 3.65 -0.53
CA ARG A 306 13.58 3.82 -0.63
C ARG A 306 13.31 4.97 -1.57
N GLY A 307 13.05 4.65 -2.84
CA GLY A 307 12.60 5.66 -3.80
C GLY A 307 11.21 6.18 -3.44
N ASN A 308 10.94 7.45 -3.74
CA ASN A 308 9.58 7.95 -3.75
C ASN A 308 8.81 7.27 -4.88
N ILE A 309 7.49 7.05 -4.67
CA ILE A 309 6.61 6.40 -5.66
C ILE A 309 6.64 7.10 -7.02
N ASP A 310 6.89 8.41 -7.01
CA ASP A 310 6.91 9.28 -8.18
C ASP A 310 8.34 9.60 -8.65
N GLU A 311 9.37 8.96 -8.09
CA GLU A 311 10.76 9.18 -8.51
C GLU A 311 10.99 8.53 -9.87
N PRO A 312 11.52 9.26 -10.86
CA PRO A 312 11.77 8.72 -12.19
C PRO A 312 12.80 7.58 -12.11
N LEU A 313 12.66 6.58 -12.96
CA LEU A 313 13.63 5.50 -13.08
C LEU A 313 15.02 6.07 -13.41
N PRO A 314 16.13 5.44 -12.97
CA PRO A 314 17.47 5.93 -13.21
C PRO A 314 17.80 6.25 -14.67
N GLN A 315 17.15 5.59 -15.63
CA GLN A 315 17.29 5.87 -17.07
C GLN A 315 16.58 7.16 -17.52
N GLU A 316 15.50 7.57 -16.86
CA GLU A 316 14.83 8.86 -17.15
C GLU A 316 15.70 10.01 -16.67
N LEU A 317 16.36 9.87 -15.51
CA LEU A 317 17.34 10.85 -15.01
C LEU A 317 18.55 10.98 -15.92
N ALA A 318 19.07 9.86 -16.44
CA ALA A 318 20.20 9.87 -17.37
C ALA A 318 19.85 10.51 -18.73
N ARG A 319 18.59 10.46 -19.17
CA ARG A 319 18.13 11.16 -20.38
C ARG A 319 18.04 12.67 -20.17
N ASP A 320 17.58 13.12 -19.01
CA ASP A 320 17.49 14.56 -18.68
C ASP A 320 18.87 15.20 -18.54
N GLU A 321 19.85 14.51 -17.94
CA GLU A 321 21.23 14.99 -17.85
C GLU A 321 21.92 15.07 -19.23
N GLY A 322 21.59 14.15 -20.14
CA GLY A 322 22.11 14.15 -21.52
C GLY A 322 21.57 15.32 -22.37
N THR A 323 20.37 15.81 -22.06
CA THR A 323 19.75 16.95 -22.77
C THR A 323 20.25 18.31 -22.26
N VAL A 324 20.72 18.39 -21.02
CA VAL A 324 21.27 19.62 -20.44
C VAL A 324 22.73 19.86 -20.85
N SER A 325 23.50 18.80 -21.14
CA SER A 325 24.91 18.89 -21.58
C SER A 325 25.08 19.31 -23.04
N GLY A 326 24.02 19.39 -23.83
CA GLY A 326 24.05 19.78 -25.24
C GLY A 326 23.87 21.30 -25.50
N LYS A 327 23.76 22.13 -24.45
CA LYS A 327 23.69 23.58 -24.53
C LYS A 327 24.84 24.21 -23.74
N LYS A 328 26.04 24.14 -24.29
CA LYS A 328 27.16 25.05 -24.01
C LYS A 328 27.88 25.36 -25.32
#